data_440dbd969ee72ab50a1bc79a0e956bdd
#
_entry.id   440dbd969ee72ab50a1bc79a0e956bdd
#
_cell.length_a   1.000
_cell.length_b   1.000
_cell.length_c   1.000
_cell.angle_alpha   90.00
_cell.angle_beta   90.00
_cell.angle_gamma   90.00
#
_symmetry.space_group_name_H-M   'P 1'
#
loop_
_entity.id
_entity.type
_entity.pdbx_description
1 polymer ?
#
loop_
_entity_poly.entity_id
_entity_poly.type
_entity_poly.pdbx_seq_one_letter_code
_entity_poly.pdbx_strand_id
1 'polypeptide(L)'
;MQIVKKGDVELITFDNLTQTGMVKHGFTTRHGGVSTGYYGTMNMGFSRGEDRAPVAENYRILARALELDENAFVATQQTHTTNVLKVTAKDKGCGVTKDRTYHDIDGLMTNETGINLVIFGADCVPVFLLDTKNKAIGLAHCGWKGTADRMAEKFVQEMMAAYGTNPKDIVAAIGPSIGKCCFQVDDPVVNLFRKQIAFAEDIIFDDSTEEGKYKIDLWETNRRLLAEMGVENIEISGLCTMCDTERFYSHRKMRENRGVMAGVMTLL
;
A
#
# COMPACT_ATOMS: atom_id res chain seq x y z
N MET A 1 -6.07 14.31 2.34
CA MET A 1 -4.67 13.85 2.28
C MET A 1 -3.74 15.02 2.05
N GLN A 2 -2.50 14.93 2.47
CA GLN A 2 -1.50 15.99 2.33
C GLN A 2 -0.19 15.43 1.74
N ILE A 3 0.52 16.28 1.01
CA ILE A 3 1.90 16.04 0.61
C ILE A 3 2.78 16.76 1.62
N VAL A 4 3.52 15.99 2.41
CA VAL A 4 4.31 16.49 3.54
C VAL A 4 5.79 16.31 3.26
N LYS A 5 6.59 17.35 3.55
CA LYS A 5 8.06 17.26 3.52
C LYS A 5 8.62 17.20 4.92
N LYS A 6 9.49 16.23 5.16
CA LYS A 6 10.29 16.03 6.39
C LYS A 6 11.76 16.01 6.00
N GLY A 7 12.42 17.17 6.07
CA GLY A 7 13.71 17.37 5.41
C GLY A 7 13.55 17.20 3.89
N ASP A 8 14.36 16.34 3.29
CA ASP A 8 14.30 16.03 1.85
C ASP A 8 13.26 14.95 1.51
N VAL A 9 12.75 14.21 2.50
CA VAL A 9 11.75 13.16 2.29
C VAL A 9 10.38 13.77 2.03
N GLU A 10 9.76 13.39 0.92
CA GLU A 10 8.38 13.73 0.61
C GLU A 10 7.48 12.50 0.80
N LEU A 11 6.39 12.70 1.54
CA LEU A 11 5.43 11.66 1.93
C LEU A 11 4.00 12.09 1.62
N ILE A 12 3.17 11.13 1.29
CA ILE A 12 1.72 11.29 1.24
C ILE A 12 1.14 10.79 2.57
N THR A 13 0.44 11.66 3.30
CA THR A 13 -0.26 11.34 4.54
C THR A 13 -1.76 11.51 4.37
N PHE A 14 -2.55 10.85 5.22
CA PHE A 14 -4.01 10.87 5.16
C PHE A 14 -4.57 11.62 6.36
N ASP A 15 -5.46 12.56 6.08
CA ASP A 15 -6.00 13.47 7.12
C ASP A 15 -6.80 12.71 8.16
N ASN A 16 -7.62 11.74 7.72
CA ASN A 16 -8.43 10.92 8.61
C ASN A 16 -7.58 10.07 9.58
N LEU A 17 -6.45 9.51 9.13
CA LEU A 17 -5.52 8.77 9.99
C LEU A 17 -4.74 9.72 10.91
N THR A 18 -4.27 10.85 10.39
CA THR A 18 -3.52 11.87 11.17
C THR A 18 -4.36 12.42 12.32
N GLN A 19 -5.65 12.71 12.08
CA GLN A 19 -6.57 13.25 13.07
C GLN A 19 -6.82 12.32 14.26
N THR A 20 -6.58 11.01 14.11
CA THR A 20 -6.73 10.07 15.23
C THR A 20 -5.66 10.27 16.31
N GLY A 21 -4.48 10.77 15.95
CA GLY A 21 -3.32 10.85 16.83
C GLY A 21 -2.77 9.49 17.29
N MET A 22 -3.24 8.37 16.70
CA MET A 22 -2.92 7.00 17.14
C MET A 22 -1.82 6.35 16.33
N VAL A 23 -1.47 6.91 15.17
CA VAL A 23 -0.51 6.30 14.25
C VAL A 23 0.46 7.31 13.65
N LYS A 24 1.69 6.87 13.39
CA LYS A 24 2.56 7.48 12.39
C LYS A 24 2.39 6.70 11.09
N HIS A 25 2.21 7.39 9.96
CA HIS A 25 1.99 6.75 8.68
C HIS A 25 2.45 7.62 7.52
N GLY A 26 2.62 7.00 6.37
CA GLY A 26 2.88 7.68 5.12
C GLY A 26 3.10 6.72 3.97
N PHE A 27 2.89 7.20 2.76
CA PHE A 27 3.31 6.55 1.53
C PHE A 27 4.46 7.37 0.95
N THR A 28 5.63 6.75 0.72
CA THR A 28 6.81 7.47 0.21
C THR A 28 6.56 7.91 -1.23
N THR A 29 7.17 9.02 -1.60
CA THR A 29 7.41 9.34 -3.01
C THR A 29 8.77 8.79 -3.42
N ARG A 30 9.23 9.11 -4.64
CA ARG A 30 10.58 8.76 -5.09
C ARG A 30 11.66 9.77 -4.67
N HIS A 31 11.30 10.76 -3.83
CA HIS A 31 12.18 11.86 -3.42
C HIS A 31 12.71 11.69 -2.01
N GLY A 32 13.94 12.17 -1.78
CA GLY A 32 14.54 12.32 -0.46
C GLY A 32 15.45 11.20 -0.01
N GLY A 33 15.77 10.24 -0.89
CA GLY A 33 16.71 9.17 -0.61
C GLY A 33 18.06 9.34 -1.31
N VAL A 34 18.88 8.28 -1.29
CA VAL A 34 20.25 8.24 -1.82
C VAL A 34 20.44 7.33 -3.04
N SER A 35 19.38 6.64 -3.47
CA SER A 35 19.42 5.80 -4.69
C SER A 35 19.69 6.65 -5.92
N THR A 36 20.32 6.06 -6.95
CA THR A 36 20.73 6.76 -8.17
C THR A 36 20.14 6.16 -9.44
N GLY A 37 20.31 6.83 -10.57
CA GLY A 37 19.83 6.38 -11.86
C GLY A 37 18.30 6.23 -11.87
N TYR A 38 17.77 5.15 -12.43
CA TYR A 38 16.32 4.91 -12.48
C TYR A 38 15.72 4.48 -11.12
N TYR A 39 16.55 4.18 -10.11
CA TYR A 39 16.12 3.99 -8.71
C TYR A 39 16.01 5.30 -7.93
N GLY A 40 16.46 6.42 -8.49
CA GLY A 40 16.59 7.71 -7.78
C GLY A 40 15.25 8.36 -7.45
N THR A 41 15.19 8.77 -6.18
CA THR A 41 16.20 8.73 -5.11
C THR A 41 15.78 7.82 -3.94
N MET A 42 14.51 7.55 -3.71
CA MET A 42 13.95 6.88 -2.54
C MET A 42 13.40 5.49 -2.89
N ASN A 43 14.25 4.62 -3.47
CA ASN A 43 13.85 3.22 -3.68
C ASN A 43 13.82 2.48 -2.33
N MET A 44 12.68 1.83 -2.04
CA MET A 44 12.46 1.09 -0.79
C MET A 44 12.56 -0.43 -0.97
N GLY A 45 12.81 -0.92 -2.20
CA GLY A 45 12.76 -2.36 -2.51
C GLY A 45 14.13 -2.99 -2.70
N PHE A 46 14.51 -3.93 -1.84
CA PHE A 46 15.76 -4.70 -1.95
C PHE A 46 15.83 -5.68 -3.12
N SER A 47 14.68 -6.02 -3.72
CA SER A 47 14.59 -7.02 -4.81
C SER A 47 14.55 -6.42 -6.21
N ARG A 48 14.90 -5.13 -6.36
CA ARG A 48 14.81 -4.43 -7.65
C ARG A 48 16.10 -4.42 -8.46
N GLY A 49 17.17 -5.02 -7.95
CA GLY A 49 18.47 -5.07 -8.61
C GLY A 49 19.42 -3.93 -8.25
N GLU A 50 19.01 -3.03 -7.35
CA GLU A 50 19.91 -2.05 -6.73
C GLU A 50 20.71 -2.71 -5.62
N ASP A 51 21.93 -2.20 -5.38
CA ASP A 51 22.74 -2.61 -4.23
C ASP A 51 22.01 -2.40 -2.91
N ARG A 52 22.26 -3.28 -1.94
CA ARG A 52 21.55 -3.28 -0.66
C ARG A 52 21.82 -2.01 0.17
N ALA A 53 23.00 -1.42 0.06
CA ALA A 53 23.42 -0.30 0.91
C ALA A 53 22.60 0.98 0.70
N PRO A 54 22.36 1.49 -0.52
CA PRO A 54 21.47 2.64 -0.75
C PRO A 54 20.04 2.41 -0.23
N VAL A 55 19.46 1.22 -0.47
CA VAL A 55 18.12 0.89 0.02
C VAL A 55 18.07 0.89 1.55
N ALA A 56 19.07 0.31 2.22
CA ALA A 56 19.16 0.33 3.68
C ALA A 56 19.26 1.76 4.23
N GLU A 57 20.03 2.64 3.55
CA GLU A 57 20.12 4.05 3.97
C GLU A 57 18.76 4.77 3.75
N ASN A 58 18.02 4.46 2.69
CA ASN A 58 16.68 5.01 2.49
C ASN A 58 15.73 4.66 3.65
N TYR A 59 15.82 3.43 4.22
CA TYR A 59 15.07 3.07 5.43
C TYR A 59 15.49 3.89 6.65
N ARG A 60 16.79 4.17 6.83
CA ARG A 60 17.27 5.04 7.93
C ARG A 60 16.79 6.47 7.76
N ILE A 61 16.82 6.99 6.54
CA ILE A 61 16.30 8.32 6.20
C ILE A 61 14.81 8.40 6.51
N LEU A 62 14.03 7.40 6.09
CA LEU A 62 12.58 7.32 6.35
C LEU A 62 12.29 7.22 7.86
N ALA A 63 13.07 6.41 8.60
CA ALA A 63 12.95 6.29 10.04
C ALA A 63 13.15 7.63 10.74
N ARG A 64 14.19 8.37 10.38
CA ARG A 64 14.43 9.74 10.91
C ARG A 64 13.29 10.70 10.59
N ALA A 65 12.81 10.68 9.33
CA ALA A 65 11.74 11.57 8.88
C ALA A 65 10.41 11.35 9.62
N LEU A 66 10.09 10.09 9.94
CA LEU A 66 8.88 9.71 10.67
C LEU A 66 9.12 9.52 12.18
N GLU A 67 10.36 9.71 12.67
CA GLU A 67 10.75 9.48 14.07
C GLU A 67 10.37 8.06 14.53
N LEU A 68 10.79 7.06 13.76
CA LEU A 68 10.58 5.63 13.98
C LEU A 68 11.89 4.94 14.40
N ASP A 69 11.78 3.79 15.04
CA ASP A 69 12.92 2.89 15.26
C ASP A 69 13.31 2.21 13.93
N GLU A 70 14.52 2.45 13.44
CA GLU A 70 15.04 1.89 12.18
C GLU A 70 15.13 0.35 12.19
N ASN A 71 15.17 -0.27 13.37
CA ASN A 71 15.25 -1.73 13.53
C ASN A 71 13.89 -2.40 13.65
N ALA A 72 12.81 -1.62 13.70
CA ALA A 72 11.46 -2.12 13.92
C ALA A 72 10.62 -2.28 12.65
N PHE A 73 11.18 -2.10 11.48
CA PHE A 73 10.48 -2.32 10.21
C PHE A 73 10.21 -3.81 9.98
N VAL A 74 8.98 -4.12 9.53
CA VAL A 74 8.57 -5.45 9.10
C VAL A 74 7.95 -5.32 7.71
N ALA A 75 8.58 -5.93 6.71
CA ALA A 75 8.21 -5.74 5.32
C ALA A 75 7.62 -7.01 4.70
N THR A 76 6.53 -6.87 3.95
CA THR A 76 5.89 -7.94 3.18
C THR A 76 6.83 -8.61 2.17
N GLN A 77 6.49 -9.85 1.79
CA GLN A 77 6.96 -10.47 0.55
C GLN A 77 5.74 -10.69 -0.37
N GLN A 78 5.43 -9.70 -1.16
CA GLN A 78 4.24 -9.61 -1.98
C GLN A 78 4.36 -10.45 -3.24
N THR A 79 3.37 -11.30 -3.48
CA THR A 79 3.25 -12.15 -4.68
C THR A 79 1.86 -12.07 -5.31
N HIS A 80 1.10 -11.01 -4.94
CA HIS A 80 -0.27 -10.75 -5.41
C HIS A 80 -1.27 -11.81 -4.93
N THR A 81 -1.12 -12.26 -3.69
CA THR A 81 -2.07 -13.12 -2.97
C THR A 81 -3.05 -12.27 -2.15
N THR A 82 -3.82 -12.93 -1.30
CA THR A 82 -4.65 -12.29 -0.26
C THR A 82 -4.25 -12.71 1.15
N ASN A 83 -3.02 -13.19 1.30
CA ASN A 83 -2.52 -13.67 2.59
C ASN A 83 -2.14 -12.48 3.47
N VAL A 84 -2.63 -12.51 4.72
CA VAL A 84 -2.36 -11.52 5.76
C VAL A 84 -1.59 -12.18 6.89
N LEU A 85 -0.53 -11.53 7.37
CA LEU A 85 0.26 -12.00 8.50
C LEU A 85 0.07 -11.07 9.69
N LYS A 86 -0.31 -11.64 10.84
CA LYS A 86 -0.23 -10.96 12.12
C LYS A 86 1.22 -10.98 12.61
N VAL A 87 1.82 -9.80 12.79
CA VAL A 87 3.21 -9.63 13.24
C VAL A 87 3.26 -9.11 14.67
N THR A 88 4.36 -9.44 15.34
CA THR A 88 4.64 -9.13 16.75
C THR A 88 6.04 -8.53 16.89
N ALA A 89 6.44 -8.16 18.10
CA ALA A 89 7.80 -7.66 18.38
C ALA A 89 8.91 -8.63 17.94
N LYS A 90 8.62 -9.93 17.83
CA LYS A 90 9.58 -10.96 17.37
C LYS A 90 9.96 -10.77 15.89
N ASP A 91 9.06 -10.20 15.12
CA ASP A 91 9.20 -10.02 13.67
C ASP A 91 9.95 -8.74 13.31
N LYS A 92 10.29 -7.88 14.29
CA LYS A 92 11.03 -6.63 14.06
C LYS A 92 12.30 -6.88 13.26
N GLY A 93 12.50 -6.12 12.22
CA GLY A 93 13.62 -6.22 11.28
C GLY A 93 13.38 -7.13 10.09
N CYS A 94 12.35 -8.00 10.10
CA CYS A 94 12.11 -8.96 9.02
C CYS A 94 11.89 -8.26 7.67
N GLY A 95 12.70 -8.65 6.68
CA GLY A 95 12.67 -8.12 5.32
C GLY A 95 13.39 -6.79 5.12
N VAL A 96 13.97 -6.21 6.18
CA VAL A 96 14.77 -4.97 6.10
C VAL A 96 16.17 -5.18 6.68
N THR A 97 16.29 -5.45 7.98
CA THR A 97 17.57 -5.69 8.66
C THR A 97 17.83 -7.18 8.92
N LYS A 98 16.81 -8.01 8.82
CA LYS A 98 16.88 -9.47 8.93
C LYS A 98 16.19 -10.14 7.74
N ASP A 99 16.56 -11.37 7.45
CA ASP A 99 15.87 -12.17 6.45
C ASP A 99 14.42 -12.45 6.88
N ARG A 100 13.53 -12.59 5.89
CA ARG A 100 12.14 -12.98 6.14
C ARG A 100 12.04 -14.43 6.52
N THR A 101 11.14 -14.73 7.44
CA THR A 101 10.78 -16.10 7.86
C THR A 101 9.47 -16.56 7.21
N TYR A 102 8.86 -15.72 6.37
CA TYR A 102 7.56 -15.94 5.72
C TYR A 102 7.65 -15.59 4.23
N HIS A 103 6.72 -16.15 3.46
CA HIS A 103 6.58 -15.99 2.01
C HIS A 103 5.11 -15.72 1.65
N ASP A 104 4.88 -15.17 0.47
CA ASP A 104 3.55 -14.96 -0.12
C ASP A 104 2.60 -14.18 0.81
N ILE A 105 3.10 -13.10 1.41
CA ILE A 105 2.36 -12.22 2.30
C ILE A 105 2.17 -10.87 1.63
N ASP A 106 0.91 -10.52 1.37
CA ASP A 106 0.49 -9.26 0.75
C ASP A 106 -0.13 -8.28 1.76
N GLY A 107 -0.31 -8.68 3.01
CA GLY A 107 -0.78 -7.81 4.07
C GLY A 107 -0.13 -8.10 5.42
N LEU A 108 0.11 -7.06 6.21
CA LEU A 108 0.63 -7.15 7.58
C LEU A 108 -0.33 -6.46 8.54
N MET A 109 -0.56 -7.05 9.71
CA MET A 109 -1.35 -6.43 10.78
C MET A 109 -0.71 -6.65 12.16
N THR A 110 -0.93 -5.71 13.07
CA THR A 110 -0.48 -5.80 14.47
C THR A 110 -1.35 -4.94 15.38
N ASN A 111 -1.39 -5.30 16.65
CA ASN A 111 -1.91 -4.45 17.73
C ASN A 111 -0.81 -4.10 18.75
N GLU A 112 0.45 -4.35 18.42
CA GLU A 112 1.60 -3.97 19.23
C GLU A 112 2.17 -2.64 18.77
N THR A 113 2.52 -1.75 19.71
CA THR A 113 3.15 -0.46 19.42
C THR A 113 4.61 -0.63 19.01
N GLY A 114 5.14 0.35 18.27
CA GLY A 114 6.55 0.39 17.90
C GLY A 114 6.97 -0.70 16.91
N ILE A 115 6.05 -1.20 16.10
CA ILE A 115 6.31 -2.05 14.93
C ILE A 115 5.96 -1.23 13.69
N ASN A 116 6.92 -1.09 12.77
CA ASN A 116 6.74 -0.32 11.54
C ASN A 116 6.35 -1.27 10.41
N LEU A 117 5.06 -1.39 10.12
CA LEU A 117 4.57 -2.20 9.00
C LEU A 117 4.96 -1.56 7.67
N VAL A 118 5.39 -2.38 6.69
CA VAL A 118 5.81 -1.93 5.36
C VAL A 118 5.19 -2.79 4.26
N ILE A 119 4.57 -2.12 3.30
CA ILE A 119 4.18 -2.70 1.99
C ILE A 119 4.82 -1.91 0.87
N PHE A 120 4.92 -2.50 -0.31
CA PHE A 120 5.54 -1.87 -1.48
C PHE A 120 4.51 -1.62 -2.58
N GLY A 121 4.70 -0.54 -3.34
CA GLY A 121 3.87 -0.20 -4.48
C GLY A 121 4.64 0.56 -5.56
N ALA A 122 4.33 0.21 -6.81
CA ALA A 122 4.54 1.01 -8.00
C ALA A 122 3.40 0.62 -8.92
N ASP A 123 2.31 1.36 -8.84
CA ASP A 123 0.98 1.17 -9.44
C ASP A 123 -0.02 0.34 -8.61
N CYS A 124 0.38 -0.64 -7.82
CA CYS A 124 -0.54 -1.41 -6.97
C CYS A 124 -1.11 -0.54 -5.85
N VAL A 125 -2.37 -0.80 -5.47
CA VAL A 125 -3.12 0.00 -4.48
C VAL A 125 -2.66 -0.35 -3.05
N PRO A 126 -2.11 0.60 -2.29
CA PRO A 126 -1.86 0.42 -0.87
C PRO A 126 -3.12 0.79 -0.07
N VAL A 127 -3.54 -0.08 0.85
CA VAL A 127 -4.65 0.16 1.77
C VAL A 127 -4.15 0.18 3.20
N PHE A 128 -4.45 1.27 3.92
CA PHE A 128 -4.11 1.49 5.32
C PHE A 128 -5.36 1.32 6.16
N LEU A 129 -5.28 0.58 7.26
CA LEU A 129 -6.40 0.29 8.16
C LEU A 129 -5.99 0.56 9.61
N LEU A 130 -6.80 1.29 10.34
CA LEU A 130 -6.67 1.52 11.79
C LEU A 130 -7.98 1.20 12.49
N ASP A 131 -7.98 0.20 13.36
CA ASP A 131 -9.04 0.00 14.35
C ASP A 131 -8.78 0.90 15.55
N THR A 132 -9.61 1.92 15.69
CA THR A 132 -9.46 2.95 16.73
C THR A 132 -9.83 2.46 18.14
N LYS A 133 -10.62 1.38 18.24
CA LYS A 133 -11.07 0.81 19.52
C LYS A 133 -10.10 -0.24 20.07
N ASN A 134 -9.75 -1.22 19.22
CA ASN A 134 -8.87 -2.31 19.63
C ASN A 134 -7.38 -1.96 19.44
N LYS A 135 -7.07 -0.74 18.96
CA LYS A 135 -5.70 -0.26 18.71
C LYS A 135 -4.92 -1.25 17.87
N ALA A 136 -5.47 -1.60 16.71
CA ALA A 136 -4.83 -2.48 15.74
C ALA A 136 -4.65 -1.76 14.40
N ILE A 137 -3.55 -2.03 13.73
CA ILE A 137 -3.24 -1.46 12.41
C ILE A 137 -3.03 -2.54 11.38
N GLY A 138 -3.28 -2.20 10.13
CA GLY A 138 -3.04 -3.05 8.98
C GLY A 138 -2.60 -2.30 7.74
N LEU A 139 -1.71 -2.92 6.97
CA LEU A 139 -1.31 -2.48 5.64
C LEU A 139 -1.53 -3.59 4.63
N ALA A 140 -2.30 -3.34 3.58
CA ALA A 140 -2.58 -4.29 2.51
C ALA A 140 -2.04 -3.80 1.16
N HIS A 141 -1.41 -4.71 0.42
CA HIS A 141 -1.05 -4.56 -0.97
C HIS A 141 -2.18 -5.12 -1.84
N CYS A 142 -3.02 -4.25 -2.36
CA CYS A 142 -4.14 -4.60 -3.23
C CYS A 142 -3.75 -4.36 -4.71
N GLY A 143 -2.83 -5.16 -5.27
CA GLY A 143 -2.60 -5.19 -6.70
C GLY A 143 -3.90 -5.59 -7.44
N TRP A 144 -3.98 -5.40 -8.77
CA TRP A 144 -5.21 -5.67 -9.52
C TRP A 144 -5.79 -7.08 -9.27
N LYS A 145 -4.92 -8.10 -9.17
CA LYS A 145 -5.32 -9.48 -8.87
C LYS A 145 -5.85 -9.60 -7.43
N GLY A 146 -5.11 -9.08 -6.44
CA GLY A 146 -5.57 -9.05 -5.05
C GLY A 146 -6.87 -8.25 -4.89
N THR A 147 -7.06 -7.16 -5.63
CA THR A 147 -8.32 -6.40 -5.66
C THR A 147 -9.47 -7.25 -6.21
N ALA A 148 -9.25 -7.94 -7.35
CA ALA A 148 -10.25 -8.86 -7.90
C ALA A 148 -10.57 -10.02 -6.93
N ASP A 149 -9.56 -10.54 -6.23
CA ASP A 149 -9.69 -11.59 -5.21
C ASP A 149 -10.18 -11.04 -3.85
N ARG A 150 -10.66 -9.78 -3.80
CA ARG A 150 -11.29 -9.12 -2.64
C ARG A 150 -10.35 -8.95 -1.43
N MET A 151 -9.08 -8.64 -1.66
CA MET A 151 -8.05 -8.49 -0.60
C MET A 151 -8.48 -7.50 0.50
N ALA A 152 -9.06 -6.35 0.14
CA ALA A 152 -9.47 -5.33 1.12
C ALA A 152 -10.55 -5.87 2.08
N GLU A 153 -11.53 -6.63 1.58
CA GLU A 153 -12.55 -7.30 2.40
C GLU A 153 -11.92 -8.36 3.31
N LYS A 154 -11.13 -9.28 2.72
CA LYS A 154 -10.46 -10.35 3.48
C LYS A 154 -9.59 -9.79 4.60
N PHE A 155 -8.94 -8.67 4.35
CA PHE A 155 -8.12 -8.02 5.38
C PHE A 155 -8.95 -7.55 6.58
N VAL A 156 -10.14 -6.95 6.33
CA VAL A 156 -11.06 -6.58 7.41
C VAL A 156 -11.53 -7.82 8.17
N GLN A 157 -11.85 -8.93 7.46
CA GLN A 157 -12.22 -10.21 8.10
C GLN A 157 -11.11 -10.75 9.00
N GLU A 158 -9.85 -10.67 8.56
CA GLU A 158 -8.69 -11.07 9.37
C GLU A 158 -8.53 -10.19 10.63
N MET A 159 -8.73 -8.87 10.52
CA MET A 159 -8.73 -7.99 11.68
C MET A 159 -9.89 -8.30 12.65
N MET A 160 -11.08 -8.60 12.13
CA MET A 160 -12.23 -9.04 12.94
C MET A 160 -11.90 -10.33 13.70
N ALA A 161 -11.31 -11.32 13.04
CA ALA A 161 -10.95 -12.59 13.63
C ALA A 161 -9.82 -12.46 14.67
N ALA A 162 -8.80 -11.65 14.39
CA ALA A 162 -7.60 -11.55 15.21
C ALA A 162 -7.74 -10.61 16.42
N TYR A 163 -8.57 -9.58 16.32
CA TYR A 163 -8.66 -8.48 17.29
C TYR A 163 -10.08 -8.18 17.76
N GLY A 164 -11.11 -8.84 17.20
CA GLY A 164 -12.49 -8.51 17.48
C GLY A 164 -12.92 -7.14 16.90
N THR A 165 -12.25 -6.71 15.85
CA THR A 165 -12.49 -5.43 15.17
C THR A 165 -13.96 -5.30 14.74
N ASN A 166 -14.61 -4.19 15.10
CA ASN A 166 -15.86 -3.81 14.46
C ASN A 166 -15.52 -2.92 13.24
N PRO A 167 -15.95 -3.26 12.03
CA PRO A 167 -15.64 -2.47 10.83
C PRO A 167 -16.00 -0.98 10.92
N LYS A 168 -17.02 -0.60 11.69
CA LYS A 168 -17.37 0.81 11.94
C LYS A 168 -16.33 1.60 12.71
N ASP A 169 -15.46 0.91 13.47
CA ASP A 169 -14.38 1.54 14.23
C ASP A 169 -13.08 1.63 13.39
N ILE A 170 -13.12 1.18 12.12
CA ILE A 170 -11.99 1.28 11.20
C ILE A 170 -11.95 2.64 10.52
N VAL A 171 -10.77 3.27 10.58
CA VAL A 171 -10.38 4.39 9.72
C VAL A 171 -9.48 3.83 8.64
N ALA A 172 -9.85 4.02 7.36
CA ALA A 172 -9.15 3.46 6.22
C ALA A 172 -8.64 4.55 5.28
N ALA A 173 -7.51 4.27 4.61
CA ALA A 173 -7.01 5.14 3.55
C ALA A 173 -6.51 4.31 2.35
N ILE A 174 -6.80 4.80 1.14
CA ILE A 174 -6.35 4.23 -0.13
C ILE A 174 -5.30 5.16 -0.72
N GLY A 175 -4.07 4.67 -0.81
CA GLY A 175 -2.92 5.49 -1.19
C GLY A 175 -2.70 5.62 -2.70
N PRO A 176 -1.64 6.37 -3.08
CA PRO A 176 -1.25 6.56 -4.47
C PRO A 176 -1.01 5.24 -5.19
N SER A 177 -1.59 5.11 -6.37
CA SER A 177 -1.50 3.91 -7.22
C SER A 177 -1.95 4.26 -8.64
N ILE A 178 -1.97 3.31 -9.56
CA ILE A 178 -2.47 3.57 -10.91
C ILE A 178 -3.98 3.86 -10.87
N GLY A 179 -4.38 5.02 -11.36
CA GLY A 179 -5.79 5.42 -11.45
C GLY A 179 -6.47 4.85 -12.69
N LYS A 180 -7.81 4.92 -12.73
CA LYS A 180 -8.61 4.50 -13.90
C LYS A 180 -8.21 5.23 -15.18
N CYS A 181 -7.67 6.43 -15.09
CA CYS A 181 -7.13 7.17 -16.24
C CYS A 181 -6.05 6.38 -17.00
N CYS A 182 -5.30 5.52 -16.31
CA CYS A 182 -4.12 4.82 -16.84
C CYS A 182 -4.17 3.30 -16.74
N PHE A 183 -5.08 2.73 -15.94
CA PHE A 183 -5.16 1.28 -15.76
C PHE A 183 -5.98 0.64 -16.88
N GLN A 184 -5.38 0.58 -18.07
CA GLN A 184 -5.91 -0.14 -19.24
C GLN A 184 -5.66 -1.64 -19.09
N VAL A 185 -6.66 -2.45 -19.44
CA VAL A 185 -6.66 -3.91 -19.33
C VAL A 185 -7.39 -4.57 -20.51
N ASP A 186 -7.22 -5.89 -20.63
CA ASP A 186 -7.84 -6.74 -21.64
C ASP A 186 -8.98 -7.57 -21.06
N ASP A 187 -9.76 -8.24 -21.92
CA ASP A 187 -10.85 -9.13 -21.57
C ASP A 187 -10.55 -10.13 -20.45
N PRO A 188 -9.40 -10.81 -20.38
CA PRO A 188 -9.11 -11.74 -19.29
C PRO A 188 -9.19 -11.11 -17.91
N VAL A 189 -8.70 -9.86 -17.77
CA VAL A 189 -8.77 -9.12 -16.51
C VAL A 189 -10.20 -8.67 -16.21
N VAL A 190 -10.89 -8.12 -17.20
CA VAL A 190 -12.30 -7.72 -17.11
C VAL A 190 -13.18 -8.89 -16.69
N ASN A 191 -13.01 -10.05 -17.32
CA ASN A 191 -13.79 -11.25 -17.02
C ASN A 191 -13.54 -11.75 -15.58
N LEU A 192 -12.31 -11.60 -15.06
CA LEU A 192 -12.02 -11.91 -13.67
C LEU A 192 -12.78 -10.98 -12.72
N PHE A 193 -12.77 -9.67 -12.98
CA PHE A 193 -13.52 -8.71 -12.17
C PHE A 193 -15.02 -8.97 -12.22
N ARG A 194 -15.61 -9.21 -13.41
CA ARG A 194 -17.02 -9.58 -13.57
C ARG A 194 -17.42 -10.84 -12.79
N LYS A 195 -16.49 -11.80 -12.71
CA LYS A 195 -16.73 -13.05 -11.96
C LYS A 195 -16.69 -12.84 -10.44
N GLN A 196 -15.82 -11.96 -9.94
CA GLN A 196 -15.49 -11.84 -8.51
C GLN A 196 -16.17 -10.65 -7.82
N ILE A 197 -16.50 -9.61 -8.57
CA ILE A 197 -17.00 -8.32 -8.05
C ILE A 197 -18.42 -8.11 -8.50
N ALA A 198 -19.36 -8.09 -7.55
CA ALA A 198 -20.79 -7.97 -7.85
C ALA A 198 -21.16 -6.65 -8.57
N PHE A 199 -20.41 -5.58 -8.31
CA PHE A 199 -20.59 -4.26 -8.90
C PHE A 199 -19.59 -3.97 -10.03
N ALA A 200 -19.11 -5.01 -10.72
CA ALA A 200 -18.04 -4.88 -11.74
C ALA A 200 -18.42 -3.89 -12.86
N GLU A 201 -19.66 -3.88 -13.31
CA GLU A 201 -20.09 -2.99 -14.40
C GLU A 201 -20.05 -1.49 -14.02
N ASP A 202 -20.06 -1.16 -12.74
CA ASP A 202 -19.95 0.23 -12.28
C ASP A 202 -18.48 0.75 -12.26
N ILE A 203 -17.49 -0.17 -12.28
CA ILE A 203 -16.07 0.18 -12.15
C ILE A 203 -15.25 -0.17 -13.40
N ILE A 204 -15.86 -0.78 -14.41
CA ILE A 204 -15.26 -1.10 -15.70
C ILE A 204 -15.79 -0.11 -16.74
N PHE A 205 -14.89 0.47 -17.51
CA PHE A 205 -15.20 1.44 -18.55
C PHE A 205 -14.54 1.03 -19.85
N ASP A 206 -15.22 1.22 -20.99
CA ASP A 206 -14.57 1.07 -22.29
C ASP A 206 -13.42 2.08 -22.43
N ASP A 207 -12.31 1.66 -23.02
CA ASP A 207 -11.23 2.58 -23.32
C ASP A 207 -11.51 3.27 -24.66
N SER A 208 -11.86 4.55 -24.62
CA SER A 208 -12.14 5.35 -25.81
C SER A 208 -10.94 5.52 -26.76
N THR A 209 -9.74 5.13 -26.33
CA THR A 209 -8.50 5.29 -27.12
C THR A 209 -8.13 4.04 -27.91
N GLU A 210 -8.65 2.86 -27.53
CA GLU A 210 -8.31 1.59 -28.18
C GLU A 210 -9.49 0.62 -28.07
N GLU A 211 -10.01 0.17 -29.22
CA GLU A 211 -11.11 -0.80 -29.31
C GLU A 211 -10.73 -2.14 -28.66
N GLY A 212 -11.66 -2.73 -27.90
CA GLY A 212 -11.44 -4.00 -27.19
C GLY A 212 -10.54 -3.88 -25.95
N LYS A 213 -10.26 -2.65 -25.50
CA LYS A 213 -9.59 -2.37 -24.23
C LYS A 213 -10.54 -1.70 -23.26
N TYR A 214 -10.22 -1.87 -21.99
CA TYR A 214 -11.02 -1.38 -20.88
C TYR A 214 -10.15 -0.65 -19.86
N LYS A 215 -10.78 0.16 -19.03
CA LYS A 215 -10.18 0.77 -17.83
C LYS A 215 -10.95 0.33 -16.61
N ILE A 216 -10.23 0.01 -15.53
CA ILE A 216 -10.84 -0.38 -14.26
C ILE A 216 -10.47 0.63 -13.17
N ASP A 217 -11.45 1.01 -12.36
CA ASP A 217 -11.26 1.87 -11.20
C ASP A 217 -10.92 1.02 -9.96
N LEU A 218 -9.61 0.78 -9.74
CA LEU A 218 -9.14 0.00 -8.58
C LEU A 218 -9.39 0.73 -7.25
N TRP A 219 -9.40 2.07 -7.25
CA TRP A 219 -9.66 2.84 -6.03
C TRP A 219 -11.09 2.67 -5.57
N GLU A 220 -12.03 2.86 -6.48
CA GLU A 220 -13.45 2.69 -6.19
C GLU A 220 -13.78 1.22 -5.86
N THR A 221 -13.13 0.26 -6.51
CA THR A 221 -13.28 -1.16 -6.19
C THR A 221 -12.91 -1.44 -4.73
N ASN A 222 -11.69 -1.05 -4.30
CA ASN A 222 -11.25 -1.28 -2.91
C ASN A 222 -12.09 -0.49 -1.90
N ARG A 223 -12.51 0.75 -2.24
CA ARG A 223 -13.40 1.54 -1.40
C ARG A 223 -14.74 0.82 -1.16
N ARG A 224 -15.35 0.30 -2.24
CA ARG A 224 -16.62 -0.42 -2.12
C ARG A 224 -16.48 -1.72 -1.34
N LEU A 225 -15.40 -2.48 -1.54
CA LEU A 225 -15.13 -3.69 -0.77
C LEU A 225 -15.00 -3.40 0.74
N LEU A 226 -14.34 -2.31 1.11
CA LEU A 226 -14.29 -1.85 2.50
C LEU A 226 -15.66 -1.42 3.01
N ALA A 227 -16.43 -0.68 2.22
CA ALA A 227 -17.76 -0.20 2.58
C ALA A 227 -18.78 -1.36 2.73
N GLU A 228 -18.71 -2.40 1.88
CA GLU A 228 -19.52 -3.62 2.01
C GLU A 228 -19.26 -4.33 3.36
N MET A 229 -18.04 -4.23 3.91
CA MET A 229 -17.73 -4.72 5.25
C MET A 229 -18.24 -3.83 6.38
N GLY A 230 -18.73 -2.63 6.08
CA GLY A 230 -19.23 -1.66 7.06
C GLY A 230 -18.20 -0.62 7.50
N VAL A 231 -17.07 -0.48 6.76
CA VAL A 231 -16.11 0.61 7.00
C VAL A 231 -16.68 1.90 6.41
N GLU A 232 -16.90 2.91 7.25
CA GLU A 232 -17.57 4.17 6.87
C GLU A 232 -16.55 5.30 6.61
N ASN A 233 -15.42 5.32 7.32
CA ASN A 233 -14.39 6.38 7.22
C ASN A 233 -13.27 5.94 6.28
N ILE A 234 -13.38 6.29 4.99
CA ILE A 234 -12.43 5.90 3.95
C ILE A 234 -11.96 7.16 3.21
N GLU A 235 -10.66 7.43 3.24
CA GLU A 235 -10.02 8.50 2.47
C GLU A 235 -9.29 7.93 1.26
N ILE A 236 -9.41 8.56 0.08
CA ILE A 236 -8.71 8.17 -1.16
C ILE A 236 -7.75 9.28 -1.54
N SER A 237 -6.50 8.93 -1.83
CA SER A 237 -5.48 9.91 -2.23
C SER A 237 -5.80 10.60 -3.56
N GLY A 238 -6.40 9.89 -4.51
CA GLY A 238 -6.68 10.40 -5.86
C GLY A 238 -5.42 10.65 -6.71
N LEU A 239 -4.24 10.18 -6.28
CA LEU A 239 -2.97 10.38 -6.97
C LEU A 239 -2.60 9.18 -7.84
N CYS A 240 -2.58 9.38 -9.17
CA CYS A 240 -2.19 8.36 -10.13
C CYS A 240 -0.67 8.33 -10.31
N THR A 241 -0.05 7.18 -9.98
CA THR A 241 1.40 6.98 -10.07
C THR A 241 1.92 7.05 -11.51
N MET A 242 1.12 6.66 -12.51
CA MET A 242 1.51 6.74 -13.92
C MET A 242 1.38 8.16 -14.49
N CYS A 243 0.45 8.98 -13.99
CA CYS A 243 0.30 10.37 -14.41
C CYS A 243 1.40 11.27 -13.84
N ASP A 244 1.86 10.98 -12.60
CA ASP A 244 2.87 11.78 -11.89
C ASP A 244 4.14 10.96 -11.64
N THR A 245 4.89 10.68 -12.70
CA THR A 245 6.16 9.94 -12.62
C THR A 245 7.33 10.78 -12.13
N GLU A 246 7.14 12.08 -11.97
CA GLU A 246 8.11 12.94 -11.27
C GLU A 246 8.11 12.60 -9.78
N ARG A 247 6.93 12.32 -9.21
CA ARG A 247 6.77 12.01 -7.78
C ARG A 247 6.79 10.52 -7.48
N PHE A 248 6.35 9.66 -8.41
CA PHE A 248 6.17 8.23 -8.16
C PHE A 248 6.90 7.35 -9.16
N TYR A 249 7.31 6.17 -8.72
CA TYR A 249 7.63 5.08 -9.65
C TYR A 249 6.34 4.48 -10.19
N SER A 250 6.33 4.13 -11.49
CA SER A 250 5.21 3.44 -12.13
C SER A 250 5.71 2.23 -12.91
N HIS A 251 5.23 1.04 -12.56
CA HIS A 251 5.54 -0.17 -13.31
C HIS A 251 5.00 -0.11 -14.75
N ARG A 252 3.79 0.38 -14.94
CA ARG A 252 3.17 0.51 -16.24
C ARG A 252 3.99 1.41 -17.18
N LYS A 253 4.52 2.52 -16.66
CA LYS A 253 5.27 3.50 -17.44
C LYS A 253 6.74 3.13 -17.61
N MET A 254 7.39 2.67 -16.54
CA MET A 254 8.86 2.53 -16.46
C MET A 254 9.32 1.08 -16.63
N ARG A 255 8.40 0.10 -16.52
CA ARG A 255 8.72 -1.33 -16.59
C ARG A 255 9.73 -1.72 -15.51
N GLU A 256 10.81 -2.41 -15.89
CA GLU A 256 11.84 -2.87 -14.94
C GLU A 256 12.78 -1.76 -14.48
N ASN A 257 12.87 -0.65 -15.20
CA ASN A 257 13.76 0.46 -14.91
C ASN A 257 13.16 1.41 -13.87
N ARG A 258 12.94 0.92 -12.65
CA ARG A 258 12.33 1.69 -11.56
C ARG A 258 12.66 1.14 -10.18
N GLY A 259 12.55 2.01 -9.18
CA GLY A 259 12.41 1.63 -7.78
C GLY A 259 10.97 1.26 -7.42
N VAL A 260 10.69 1.18 -6.13
CA VAL A 260 9.34 1.06 -5.55
C VAL A 260 9.18 2.01 -4.37
N MET A 261 7.98 2.54 -4.21
CA MET A 261 7.58 3.26 -3.01
C MET A 261 7.20 2.29 -1.89
N ALA A 262 7.12 2.80 -0.67
CA ALA A 262 6.63 2.06 0.49
C ALA A 262 5.46 2.79 1.17
N GLY A 263 4.44 2.02 1.54
CA GLY A 263 3.47 2.40 2.56
C GLY A 263 4.01 1.97 3.92
N VAL A 264 4.02 2.89 4.89
CA VAL A 264 4.50 2.64 6.25
C VAL A 264 3.46 3.07 7.26
N MET A 265 3.25 2.27 8.31
CA MET A 265 2.33 2.57 9.39
C MET A 265 2.81 1.97 10.70
N THR A 266 2.73 2.77 11.77
CA THR A 266 3.15 2.38 13.13
C THR A 266 2.11 2.82 14.13
N LEU A 267 1.71 1.94 15.03
CA LEU A 267 0.83 2.25 16.17
C LEU A 267 1.65 2.95 17.28
N LEU A 268 1.08 4.02 17.86
CA LEU A 268 1.69 4.83 18.92
C LEU A 268 1.31 4.36 20.33
#